data_22deaa28f12485d121d11081715aa9bc
#
_entry.id   22deaa28f12485d121d11081715aa9bc
#
_cell.length_a   1.000
_cell.length_b   1.000
_cell.length_c   1.000
_cell.angle_alpha   90.00
_cell.angle_beta   90.00
_cell.angle_gamma   90.00
#
_symmetry.space_group_name_H-M   'P 1'
#
loop_
_entity.id
_entity.type
_entity.pdbx_description
1 polymer ?
#
loop_
_entity_poly.entity_id
_entity_poly.type
_entity_poly.pdbx_seq_one_letter_code
_entity_poly.pdbx_strand_id
1 'polypeptide(L)'
;MGGCNFQHFFCVCVVAPEEPGAMEFIDSVKGEVRISVAHTTADYDTAKEAFEHGARQVTHLYNAMPPFTHRAPGVIGAACDNESVMVEMICDGVHLHPSTVRVAFLPCT
;
A
#
# COMPACT_ATOMS: atom_id res chain seq x y z
N MET A 1 12.52 -21.66 6.44
CA MET A 1 12.24 -21.17 5.78
C MET A 1 12.86 -20.65 4.95
N GLY A 2 13.05 -20.93 4.43
CA GLY A 2 13.65 -20.61 3.55
C GLY A 2 13.60 -19.35 3.26
N GLY A 3 13.16 -19.06 2.56
CA GLY A 3 12.87 -17.89 2.22
C GLY A 3 13.88 -16.91 2.31
N CYS A 4 13.52 -15.87 2.91
CA CYS A 4 14.34 -14.72 2.92
C CYS A 4 15.25 -14.75 4.11
N ASN A 5 16.35 -15.36 3.95
CA ASN A 5 17.38 -15.25 4.94
C ASN A 5 18.33 -14.17 4.50
N PHE A 6 17.85 -12.92 4.50
CA PHE A 6 18.61 -11.87 3.91
C PHE A 6 19.02 -10.89 4.95
N GLN A 7 20.17 -11.05 5.51
CA GLN A 7 20.72 -10.08 6.43
C GLN A 7 20.98 -8.75 5.76
N HIS A 8 21.20 -8.79 4.43
CA HIS A 8 21.60 -7.60 3.69
C HIS A 8 20.60 -7.22 2.59
N PHE A 9 19.46 -7.89 2.54
CA PHE A 9 18.47 -7.63 1.52
C PHE A 9 17.13 -7.28 2.12
N PHE A 10 16.37 -6.49 1.35
CA PHE A 10 15.06 -6.09 1.74
C PHE A 10 14.09 -6.89 0.91
N CYS A 11 13.26 -7.65 1.52
CA CYS A 11 12.29 -8.47 0.83
C CYS A 11 10.92 -7.82 0.93
N VAL A 12 10.33 -7.49 -0.22
CA VAL A 12 9.00 -6.88 -0.29
C VAL A 12 8.07 -7.82 -1.03
N CYS A 13 6.91 -8.06 -0.45
CA CYS A 13 5.89 -8.90 -1.05
C CYS A 13 4.68 -8.06 -1.39
N VAL A 14 4.21 -8.13 -2.64
CA VAL A 14 3.07 -7.35 -3.08
C VAL A 14 1.79 -8.15 -2.90
N VAL A 15 0.76 -7.50 -2.35
CA VAL A 15 -0.51 -8.15 -2.04
C VAL A 15 -1.66 -7.27 -2.52
N ALA A 16 -2.70 -7.91 -3.06
CA ALA A 16 -3.98 -7.28 -3.32
C ALA A 16 -4.93 -7.69 -2.19
N PRO A 17 -5.28 -6.76 -1.28
CA PRO A 17 -6.00 -7.11 -0.05
C PRO A 17 -7.38 -7.73 -0.27
N GLU A 18 -8.01 -7.48 -1.42
CA GLU A 18 -9.34 -8.01 -1.70
C GLU A 18 -9.30 -9.49 -2.08
N GLU A 19 -8.12 -10.04 -2.37
CA GLU A 19 -8.03 -11.43 -2.77
C GLU A 19 -8.30 -12.37 -1.59
N PRO A 20 -8.96 -13.51 -1.84
CA PRO A 20 -9.22 -14.46 -0.75
C PRO A 20 -7.91 -14.92 -0.11
N GLY A 21 -7.88 -14.94 1.21
CA GLY A 21 -6.70 -15.36 1.94
C GLY A 21 -5.63 -14.30 2.12
N ALA A 22 -5.87 -13.07 1.63
CA ALA A 22 -4.86 -12.02 1.71
C ALA A 22 -4.51 -11.67 3.15
N MET A 23 -5.51 -11.53 4.02
CA MET A 23 -5.27 -11.14 5.41
C MET A 23 -4.50 -12.22 6.15
N GLU A 24 -4.85 -13.48 5.93
CA GLU A 24 -4.14 -14.60 6.54
C GLU A 24 -2.69 -14.65 6.06
N PHE A 25 -2.48 -14.38 4.77
CA PHE A 25 -1.13 -14.34 4.21
C PHE A 25 -0.31 -13.24 4.88
N ILE A 26 -0.87 -12.05 5.00
CA ILE A 26 -0.19 -10.92 5.65
C ILE A 26 0.21 -11.32 7.07
N ASP A 27 -0.74 -11.88 7.82
CA ASP A 27 -0.48 -12.30 9.19
C ASP A 27 0.67 -13.30 9.27
N SER A 28 0.76 -14.20 8.30
CA SER A 28 1.73 -15.29 8.36
C SER A 28 3.16 -14.84 8.04
N VAL A 29 3.33 -13.77 7.25
CA VAL A 29 4.67 -13.39 6.77
C VAL A 29 5.13 -12.00 7.19
N LYS A 30 4.29 -11.24 7.89
CA LYS A 30 4.61 -9.84 8.20
C LYS A 30 5.86 -9.66 9.04
N GLY A 31 6.27 -10.69 9.76
CA GLY A 31 7.50 -10.65 10.54
C GLY A 31 8.74 -10.96 9.75
N GLU A 32 8.60 -11.41 8.49
CA GLU A 32 9.72 -11.83 7.68
C GLU A 32 9.94 -10.96 6.46
N VAL A 33 8.87 -10.39 5.92
CA VAL A 33 8.95 -9.56 4.72
C VAL A 33 8.10 -8.31 4.92
N ARG A 34 8.41 -7.28 4.15
CA ARG A 34 7.57 -6.08 4.11
C ARG A 34 6.45 -6.33 3.12
N ILE A 35 5.23 -6.10 3.55
CA ILE A 35 4.05 -6.29 2.70
C ILE A 35 3.67 -4.94 2.11
N SER A 36 3.54 -4.92 0.79
CA SER A 36 3.14 -3.73 0.06
C SER A 36 1.82 -3.99 -0.67
N VAL A 37 0.88 -3.06 -0.55
CA VAL A 37 -0.40 -3.13 -1.26
C VAL A 37 -0.20 -2.57 -2.66
N ALA A 38 -0.65 -3.30 -3.67
CA ALA A 38 -0.53 -2.87 -5.05
C ALA A 38 -1.47 -3.66 -5.96
N HIS A 39 -1.75 -3.10 -7.15
CA HIS A 39 -2.57 -3.76 -8.16
C HIS A 39 -3.87 -4.28 -7.57
N THR A 40 -4.63 -3.39 -6.94
CA THR A 40 -5.74 -3.79 -6.09
C THR A 40 -7.01 -3.06 -6.49
N THR A 41 -8.15 -3.70 -6.24
CA THR A 41 -9.45 -3.04 -6.33
C THR A 41 -10.00 -2.76 -4.92
N ALA A 42 -9.18 -2.85 -3.90
CA ALA A 42 -9.62 -2.69 -2.52
C ALA A 42 -10.22 -1.32 -2.27
N ASP A 43 -11.28 -1.30 -1.48
CA ASP A 43 -11.85 -0.05 -0.99
C ASP A 43 -11.10 0.40 0.29
N TYR A 44 -11.56 1.51 0.86
CA TYR A 44 -10.94 2.06 2.05
C TYR A 44 -10.89 1.06 3.21
N ASP A 45 -12.03 0.39 3.48
CA ASP A 45 -12.11 -0.50 4.63
C ASP A 45 -11.21 -1.73 4.44
N THR A 46 -11.17 -2.28 3.24
CA THR A 46 -10.32 -3.44 2.96
C THR A 46 -8.84 -3.06 3.05
N ALA A 47 -8.47 -1.91 2.51
CA ALA A 47 -7.08 -1.45 2.61
C ALA A 47 -6.70 -1.17 4.06
N LYS A 48 -7.59 -0.52 4.81
CA LYS A 48 -7.36 -0.26 6.22
C LYS A 48 -7.14 -1.54 7.00
N GLU A 49 -7.95 -2.55 6.70
CA GLU A 49 -7.80 -3.86 7.35
C GLU A 49 -6.44 -4.47 7.04
N ALA A 50 -5.98 -4.38 5.79
CA ALA A 50 -4.67 -4.90 5.42
C ALA A 50 -3.55 -4.21 6.22
N PHE A 51 -3.65 -2.90 6.39
CA PHE A 51 -2.66 -2.17 7.18
C PHE A 51 -2.71 -2.58 8.65
N GLU A 52 -3.90 -2.82 9.18
CA GLU A 52 -4.05 -3.29 10.56
C GLU A 52 -3.47 -4.69 10.75
N HIS A 53 -3.53 -5.53 9.72
CA HIS A 53 -2.94 -6.86 9.77
C HIS A 53 -1.42 -6.83 9.64
N GLY A 54 -0.86 -5.79 9.07
CA GLY A 54 0.59 -5.66 9.04
C GLY A 54 1.20 -5.19 7.74
N ALA A 55 0.41 -4.88 6.72
CA ALA A 55 0.94 -4.26 5.53
C ALA A 55 1.47 -2.86 5.90
N ARG A 56 2.65 -2.50 5.38
CA ARG A 56 3.33 -1.28 5.79
C ARG A 56 3.71 -0.38 4.63
N GLN A 57 3.31 -0.75 3.42
CA GLN A 57 3.75 -0.03 2.23
C GLN A 57 2.67 -0.05 1.17
N VAL A 58 2.66 0.95 0.30
CA VAL A 58 1.85 0.99 -0.91
C VAL A 58 2.80 1.22 -2.08
N THR A 59 2.72 0.36 -3.08
CA THR A 59 3.54 0.46 -4.28
C THR A 59 2.82 1.36 -5.28
N HIS A 60 3.57 2.23 -5.95
CA HIS A 60 3.10 3.18 -6.98
C HIS A 60 1.70 3.73 -6.68
N LEU A 61 1.62 4.48 -5.59
CA LEU A 61 0.38 5.10 -5.13
C LEU A 61 -0.35 5.77 -6.29
N TYR A 62 -1.66 5.63 -6.34
CA TYR A 62 -2.60 6.05 -7.37
C TYR A 62 -2.69 5.09 -8.54
N ASN A 63 -1.62 4.39 -8.89
CA ASN A 63 -1.61 3.55 -10.09
C ASN A 63 -2.13 2.16 -9.79
N ALA A 64 -2.95 1.61 -10.70
CA ALA A 64 -3.52 0.27 -10.59
C ALA A 64 -4.30 0.09 -9.28
N MET A 65 -5.04 1.11 -8.86
CA MET A 65 -5.91 1.07 -7.69
C MET A 65 -7.08 2.03 -7.91
N PRO A 66 -8.18 1.88 -7.15
CA PRO A 66 -9.33 2.76 -7.32
C PRO A 66 -8.97 4.22 -7.05
N PRO A 67 -9.60 5.16 -7.76
CA PRO A 67 -9.28 6.58 -7.57
C PRO A 67 -9.73 7.07 -6.19
N PHE A 68 -9.04 8.09 -5.71
CA PHE A 68 -9.45 8.79 -4.50
C PHE A 68 -10.62 9.72 -4.84
N THR A 69 -11.75 9.52 -4.17
CA THR A 69 -12.91 10.39 -4.37
C THR A 69 -13.43 10.85 -3.02
N HIS A 70 -14.35 11.82 -3.06
CA HIS A 70 -14.83 12.47 -1.82
C HIS A 70 -15.56 11.53 -0.87
N ARG A 71 -16.13 10.43 -1.37
CA ARG A 71 -16.83 9.46 -0.53
C ARG A 71 -16.23 8.07 -0.59
N ALA A 72 -15.28 7.84 -1.48
CA ALA A 72 -14.60 6.57 -1.63
C ALA A 72 -13.11 6.84 -1.71
N PRO A 73 -12.46 7.08 -0.56
CA PRO A 73 -11.04 7.46 -0.56
C PRO A 73 -10.08 6.31 -0.87
N GLY A 74 -10.55 5.06 -0.83
CA GLY A 74 -9.78 3.91 -1.28
C GLY A 74 -8.48 3.69 -0.51
N VAL A 75 -7.55 3.04 -1.20
CA VAL A 75 -6.22 2.75 -0.65
C VAL A 75 -5.49 4.05 -0.32
N ILE A 76 -5.66 5.07 -1.15
CA ILE A 76 -4.99 6.36 -0.96
C ILE A 76 -5.37 6.97 0.39
N GLY A 77 -6.68 7.01 0.67
CA GLY A 77 -7.15 7.54 1.95
C GLY A 77 -6.72 6.70 3.14
N ALA A 78 -6.77 5.36 2.98
CA ALA A 78 -6.38 4.47 4.06
C ALA A 78 -4.89 4.63 4.40
N ALA A 79 -4.05 4.79 3.37
CA ALA A 79 -2.62 5.01 3.57
C ALA A 79 -2.38 6.37 4.25
N CYS A 80 -3.12 7.39 3.84
CA CYS A 80 -2.99 8.72 4.44
C CYS A 80 -3.31 8.70 5.94
N ASP A 81 -4.28 7.88 6.34
CA ASP A 81 -4.74 7.83 7.72
C ASP A 81 -3.83 6.99 8.62
N ASN A 82 -2.79 6.37 8.10
CA ASN A 82 -1.95 5.47 8.88
C ASN A 82 -0.48 5.90 8.80
N GLU A 83 0.04 6.46 9.88
CA GLU A 83 1.40 6.99 9.92
C GLU A 83 2.48 5.93 9.73
N SER A 84 2.13 4.67 9.96
CA SER A 84 3.09 3.57 9.82
C SER A 84 3.24 3.08 8.40
N VAL A 85 2.43 3.58 7.47
CA VAL A 85 2.42 3.12 6.09
C VAL A 85 3.28 4.05 5.24
N MET A 86 4.22 3.49 4.48
CA MET A 86 5.05 4.22 3.54
C MET A 86 4.47 4.06 2.15
N VAL A 87 4.57 5.08 1.33
CA VAL A 87 4.07 5.03 -0.04
C VAL A 87 5.20 5.26 -1.03
N GLU A 88 5.11 4.60 -2.18
CA GLU A 88 6.00 4.83 -3.30
C GLU A 88 5.21 5.51 -4.40
N MET A 89 5.81 6.47 -5.08
CA MET A 89 5.17 7.15 -6.21
C MET A 89 6.12 7.17 -7.39
N ILE A 90 5.53 7.08 -8.60
CA ILE A 90 6.31 7.21 -9.83
C ILE A 90 6.19 8.65 -10.29
N CYS A 91 7.23 9.45 -10.04
CA CYS A 91 7.18 10.90 -10.26
C CYS A 91 7.85 11.29 -11.56
N ASP A 92 7.49 10.64 -12.65
CA ASP A 92 8.11 10.88 -13.95
C ASP A 92 7.31 11.86 -14.83
N GLY A 93 6.20 12.39 -14.32
CA GLY A 93 5.34 13.29 -15.07
C GLY A 93 4.42 12.59 -16.05
N VAL A 94 4.49 11.27 -16.14
CA VAL A 94 3.65 10.47 -17.03
C VAL A 94 2.63 9.67 -16.21
N HIS A 95 3.09 8.93 -15.19
CA HIS A 95 2.19 8.17 -14.34
C HIS A 95 1.35 9.07 -13.45
N LEU A 96 1.92 10.17 -12.96
CA LEU A 96 1.20 11.11 -12.11
C LEU A 96 1.39 12.52 -12.62
N HIS A 97 0.30 13.26 -12.65
CA HIS A 97 0.36 14.69 -12.95
C HIS A 97 1.15 15.39 -11.82
N PRO A 98 1.97 16.39 -12.16
CA PRO A 98 2.74 17.09 -11.13
C PRO A 98 1.90 17.64 -9.98
N SER A 99 0.67 18.08 -10.24
CA SER A 99 -0.21 18.55 -9.16
C SER A 99 -0.61 17.42 -8.23
N THR A 100 -0.80 16.20 -8.74
CA THR A 100 -1.12 15.04 -7.93
C THR A 100 0.04 14.72 -6.98
N VAL A 101 1.27 14.81 -7.49
CA VAL A 101 2.44 14.59 -6.66
C VAL A 101 2.50 15.63 -5.53
N ARG A 102 2.24 16.90 -5.88
CA ARG A 102 2.27 17.95 -4.86
C ARG A 102 1.22 17.73 -3.77
N VAL A 103 0.01 17.32 -4.17
CA VAL A 103 -1.06 17.04 -3.20
C VAL A 103 -0.67 15.87 -2.30
N ALA A 104 -0.03 14.86 -2.85
CA ALA A 104 0.37 13.69 -2.06
C ALA A 104 1.38 14.03 -0.96
N PHE A 105 2.14 15.10 -1.12
CA PHE A 105 3.10 15.53 -0.11
C PHE A 105 2.50 16.46 0.94
N LEU A 106 1.22 16.83 0.83
CA LEU A 106 0.60 17.67 1.84
C LEU A 106 0.36 16.85 3.12
N PRO A 107 0.47 17.48 4.30
CA PRO A 107 0.23 16.76 5.55
C PRO A 107 -1.21 16.24 5.63
N CYS A 108 -1.34 15.05 6.19
CA CYS A 108 -2.65 14.46 6.46
C CYS A 108 -3.03 14.84 7.88
N THR A 109 -3.84 15.86 8.03
CA THR A 109 -4.21 16.34 9.36
C THR A 109 -5.68 16.08 9.67
#